data_3919be5616db8926954ffab642b3b0e8
#
_entry.id   3919be5616db8926954ffab642b3b0e8
#
_cell.length_a   1.000
_cell.length_b   1.000
_cell.length_c   1.000
_cell.angle_alpha   90.00
_cell.angle_beta   90.00
_cell.angle_gamma   90.00
#
_symmetry.space_group_name_H-M   'P 1'
#
loop_
_entity.id
_entity.type
_entity.pdbx_description
1 polymer ?
#
loop_
_entity_poly.entity_id
_entity_poly.type
_entity_poly.pdbx_seq_one_letter_code
_entity_poly.pdbx_strand_id
1 'polypeptide(L)'
;MRTHKTKNTWRIDGDTLVLLNRSDGVEIYCPAASAPYVLQHTWYIMCRNGRVMSVRTTILDPRGGRRADGRAKQTTLFLHALILENAPENARQLDQTQIDHEDGNPLNNRLDNLRYATSSVNNQNTRDAQGNPNRGVCRKTEWRRASQPWRAQIAVDGKKVACESFYTARAAEEQYLIWKRQYHPETPEIWYEQYAACQASGYWDAPAPTNSSAPAPATLFESMESR
;
A
#
# COMPACT_ATOMS: atom_id res chain seq x y z
N MET A 1 36.22 -7.54 0.74
CA MET A 1 34.88 -6.93 0.70
C MET A 1 34.23 -7.12 2.06
N ARG A 2 33.93 -6.07 2.85
CA ARG A 2 33.17 -6.21 4.10
C ARG A 2 31.72 -6.51 3.73
N THR A 3 31.26 -7.73 3.97
CA THR A 3 29.84 -8.08 3.87
C THR A 3 29.09 -7.33 4.96
N HIS A 4 28.33 -6.30 4.57
CA HIS A 4 27.39 -5.65 5.47
C HIS A 4 26.26 -6.63 5.75
N LYS A 5 26.24 -7.20 6.96
CA LYS A 5 25.10 -7.98 7.44
C LYS A 5 24.00 -7.01 7.90
N THR A 6 22.76 -7.40 7.65
CA THR A 6 21.61 -6.68 8.21
C THR A 6 21.72 -6.51 9.72
N LYS A 7 21.20 -5.41 10.22
CA LYS A 7 21.02 -5.17 11.67
C LYS A 7 19.56 -5.43 12.12
N ASN A 8 18.66 -5.80 11.20
CA ASN A 8 17.35 -6.28 11.56
C ASN A 8 17.46 -7.67 12.19
N THR A 9 16.66 -7.95 13.20
CA THR A 9 16.40 -9.32 13.62
C THR A 9 15.51 -9.98 12.57
N TRP A 10 15.65 -11.27 12.34
CA TRP A 10 14.90 -11.96 11.31
C TRP A 10 14.69 -13.45 11.66
N ARG A 11 13.66 -14.02 11.03
CA ARG A 11 13.40 -15.47 11.04
C ARG A 11 12.87 -15.89 9.66
N ILE A 12 12.87 -17.19 9.42
CA ILE A 12 12.23 -17.78 8.24
C ILE A 12 11.08 -18.65 8.74
N ASP A 13 9.88 -18.38 8.23
CA ASP A 13 8.65 -19.11 8.48
C ASP A 13 8.17 -19.69 7.15
N GLY A 14 8.43 -20.99 6.90
CA GLY A 14 8.13 -21.62 5.62
C GLY A 14 8.86 -20.94 4.45
N ASP A 15 8.12 -20.40 3.51
CA ASP A 15 8.58 -19.65 2.34
C ASP A 15 8.72 -18.13 2.57
N THR A 16 8.53 -17.68 3.80
CA THR A 16 8.55 -16.27 4.18
C THR A 16 9.77 -15.92 5.03
N LEU A 17 10.52 -14.91 4.63
CA LEU A 17 11.49 -14.20 5.45
C LEU A 17 10.77 -13.08 6.18
N VAL A 18 10.75 -13.10 7.51
CA VAL A 18 10.22 -12.06 8.36
C VAL A 18 11.36 -11.24 8.94
N LEU A 19 11.39 -9.95 8.65
CA LEU A 19 12.32 -8.99 9.24
C LEU A 19 11.60 -8.20 10.34
N LEU A 20 12.25 -8.00 11.48
CA LEU A 20 11.72 -7.13 12.53
C LEU A 20 12.37 -5.74 12.44
N ASN A 21 11.55 -4.70 12.40
CA ASN A 21 12.03 -3.34 12.48
C ASN A 21 12.66 -3.10 13.85
N ARG A 22 13.82 -2.47 13.87
CA ARG A 22 14.64 -2.33 15.10
C ARG A 22 14.04 -1.44 16.18
N SER A 23 13.19 -0.49 15.79
CA SER A 23 12.65 0.53 16.71
C SER A 23 11.41 0.06 17.47
N ASP A 24 10.55 -0.73 16.81
CA ASP A 24 9.21 -1.05 17.29
C ASP A 24 8.83 -2.54 17.16
N GLY A 25 9.73 -3.35 16.57
CA GLY A 25 9.50 -4.78 16.36
C GLY A 25 8.45 -5.10 15.28
N VAL A 26 8.00 -4.09 14.50
CA VAL A 26 7.04 -4.30 13.42
C VAL A 26 7.60 -5.26 12.38
N GLU A 27 6.81 -6.22 11.97
CA GLU A 27 7.19 -7.27 11.03
C GLU A 27 7.10 -6.78 9.57
N ILE A 28 8.10 -7.17 8.78
CA ILE A 28 8.19 -6.92 7.35
C ILE A 28 8.34 -8.27 6.67
N TYR A 29 7.46 -8.58 5.73
CA TYR A 29 7.36 -9.88 5.09
C TYR A 29 8.01 -9.84 3.70
N CYS A 30 8.85 -10.83 3.40
CA CYS A 30 9.55 -11.00 2.13
C CYS A 30 9.53 -12.48 1.72
N PRO A 31 9.78 -12.84 0.45
CA PRO A 31 10.04 -14.23 0.07
C PRO A 31 11.28 -14.76 0.79
N ALA A 32 11.25 -15.99 1.31
CA ALA A 32 12.43 -16.61 1.94
C ALA A 32 13.62 -16.69 0.97
N ALA A 33 13.37 -16.94 -0.31
CA ALA A 33 14.37 -16.93 -1.37
C ALA A 33 15.11 -15.59 -1.54
N SER A 34 14.53 -14.49 -1.04
CA SER A 34 15.17 -13.17 -1.08
C SER A 34 16.24 -12.94 -0.01
N ALA A 35 16.36 -13.84 0.97
CA ALA A 35 17.28 -13.69 2.09
C ALA A 35 18.76 -13.40 1.66
N PRO A 36 19.33 -14.03 0.62
CA PRO A 36 20.72 -13.81 0.24
C PRO A 36 21.08 -12.37 -0.10
N TYR A 37 20.13 -11.58 -0.63
CA TYR A 37 20.35 -10.18 -1.00
C TYR A 37 19.66 -9.20 -0.04
N VAL A 38 18.50 -9.53 0.54
CA VAL A 38 17.80 -8.71 1.50
C VAL A 38 18.62 -8.56 2.80
N LEU A 39 19.21 -9.62 3.31
CA LEU A 39 19.98 -9.62 4.57
C LEU A 39 21.36 -8.92 4.45
N GLN A 40 21.75 -8.47 3.27
CA GLN A 40 22.95 -7.64 3.09
C GLN A 40 22.71 -6.18 3.55
N HIS A 41 21.45 -5.76 3.74
CA HIS A 41 21.06 -4.40 4.06
C HIS A 41 20.32 -4.33 5.41
N THR A 42 20.36 -3.15 6.03
CA THR A 42 19.51 -2.83 7.18
C THR A 42 18.32 -2.02 6.68
N TRP A 43 17.12 -2.51 6.94
CA TRP A 43 15.87 -1.94 6.45
C TRP A 43 15.19 -1.07 7.49
N TYR A 44 14.59 0.01 7.06
CA TYR A 44 13.87 0.98 7.88
C TYR A 44 12.49 1.22 7.32
N ILE A 45 11.50 1.29 8.21
CA ILE A 45 10.13 1.67 7.86
C ILE A 45 10.07 3.20 7.78
N MET A 46 9.59 3.73 6.66
CA MET A 46 9.31 5.14 6.50
C MET A 46 7.82 5.37 6.72
N CYS A 47 7.50 6.19 7.73
CA CYS A 47 6.15 6.63 8.01
C CYS A 47 5.96 8.12 7.69
N ARG A 48 4.76 8.49 7.27
CA ARG A 48 4.32 9.88 7.11
C ARG A 48 2.90 10.00 7.64
N ASN A 49 2.68 10.94 8.57
CA ASN A 49 1.37 11.15 9.21
C ASN A 49 0.78 9.86 9.81
N GLY A 50 1.61 9.05 10.48
CA GLY A 50 1.18 7.78 11.09
C GLY A 50 0.99 6.61 10.11
N ARG A 51 1.09 6.83 8.80
CA ARG A 51 0.97 5.80 7.78
C ARG A 51 2.34 5.29 7.34
N VAL A 52 2.48 3.97 7.23
CA VAL A 52 3.63 3.34 6.57
C VAL A 52 3.59 3.66 5.08
N MET A 53 4.68 4.22 4.58
CA MET A 53 4.80 4.60 3.17
C MET A 53 5.69 3.65 2.38
N SER A 54 6.74 3.13 3.00
CA SER A 54 7.69 2.23 2.33
C SER A 54 8.66 1.62 3.33
N VAL A 55 9.26 0.49 2.93
CA VAL A 55 10.46 -0.07 3.57
C VAL A 55 11.66 0.23 2.68
N ARG A 56 12.70 0.84 3.25
CA ARG A 56 13.84 1.32 2.48
C ARG A 56 15.15 1.31 3.25
N THR A 57 16.25 1.41 2.52
CA THR A 57 17.59 1.65 3.05
C THR A 57 18.33 2.69 2.20
N THR A 58 19.48 3.14 2.67
CA THR A 58 20.37 4.05 1.93
C THR A 58 21.63 3.28 1.53
N ILE A 59 21.97 3.30 0.25
CA ILE A 59 23.17 2.68 -0.31
C ILE A 59 24.04 3.72 -1.02
N LEU A 60 25.28 3.39 -1.29
CA LEU A 60 26.09 4.18 -2.21
C LEU A 60 25.45 4.17 -3.61
N ASP A 61 25.43 5.33 -4.28
CA ASP A 61 24.88 5.43 -5.63
C ASP A 61 25.70 4.52 -6.56
N PRO A 62 25.09 3.50 -7.21
CA PRO A 62 25.80 2.58 -8.10
C PRO A 62 26.47 3.31 -9.29
N ARG A 63 25.93 4.47 -9.70
CA ARG A 63 26.51 5.32 -10.75
C ARG A 63 27.76 6.06 -10.29
N GLY A 64 28.10 5.96 -8.99
CA GLY A 64 29.23 6.66 -8.38
C GLY A 64 29.03 8.15 -8.25
N GLY A 65 30.14 8.84 -8.01
CA GLY A 65 30.16 10.30 -7.86
C GLY A 65 30.28 10.77 -6.42
N ARG A 66 30.53 12.08 -6.29
CA ARG A 66 30.70 12.76 -4.98
C ARG A 66 29.73 13.93 -4.86
N ARG A 67 29.35 14.24 -3.64
CA ARG A 67 28.62 15.45 -3.26
C ARG A 67 29.58 16.64 -3.22
N ALA A 68 29.04 17.85 -3.12
CA ALA A 68 29.86 19.07 -2.97
C ALA A 68 30.76 19.04 -1.72
N ASP A 69 30.36 18.32 -0.67
CA ASP A 69 31.12 18.10 0.56
C ASP A 69 32.21 17.00 0.45
N GLY A 70 32.46 16.49 -0.75
CA GLY A 70 33.44 15.43 -1.04
C GLY A 70 32.99 14.00 -0.69
N ARG A 71 31.87 13.80 -0.01
CA ARG A 71 31.35 12.47 0.36
C ARG A 71 30.81 11.75 -0.86
N ALA A 72 30.85 10.42 -0.84
CA ALA A 72 30.24 9.60 -1.88
C ALA A 72 28.72 9.85 -1.97
N LYS A 73 28.21 9.92 -3.18
CA LYS A 73 26.76 10.01 -3.41
C LYS A 73 26.06 8.76 -2.87
N GLN A 74 24.89 8.97 -2.33
CA GLN A 74 24.02 7.93 -1.81
C GLN A 74 22.66 8.00 -2.50
N THR A 75 22.01 6.87 -2.63
CA THR A 75 20.64 6.74 -3.14
C THR A 75 19.79 5.89 -2.22
N THR A 76 18.48 6.04 -2.34
CA THR A 76 17.52 5.20 -1.62
C THR A 76 17.30 3.91 -2.40
N LEU A 77 17.39 2.79 -1.70
CA LEU A 77 16.99 1.48 -2.18
C LEU A 77 15.69 1.09 -1.49
N PHE A 78 14.65 0.80 -2.26
CA PHE A 78 13.36 0.31 -1.76
C PHE A 78 13.36 -1.21 -1.73
N LEU A 79 12.78 -1.80 -0.67
CA LEU A 79 12.76 -3.26 -0.48
C LEU A 79 11.95 -3.95 -1.59
N HIS A 80 10.74 -3.46 -1.89
CA HIS A 80 9.90 -3.99 -2.96
C HIS A 80 10.59 -3.95 -4.33
N ALA A 81 11.36 -2.89 -4.61
CA ALA A 81 12.11 -2.79 -5.87
C ALA A 81 13.22 -3.84 -5.94
N LEU A 82 14.00 -3.99 -4.87
CA LEU A 82 15.05 -5.01 -4.80
C LEU A 82 14.49 -6.42 -5.00
N ILE A 83 13.34 -6.72 -4.40
CA ILE A 83 12.70 -8.03 -4.51
C ILE A 83 12.21 -8.28 -5.94
N LEU A 84 11.45 -7.36 -6.53
CA LEU A 84 10.93 -7.50 -7.90
C LEU A 84 12.04 -7.55 -8.96
N GLU A 85 13.09 -6.73 -8.83
CA GLU A 85 14.22 -6.70 -9.76
C GLU A 85 15.02 -8.01 -9.76
N ASN A 86 14.99 -8.78 -8.66
CA ASN A 86 15.63 -10.10 -8.55
C ASN A 86 14.67 -11.27 -8.81
N ALA A 87 13.40 -11.01 -9.14
CA ALA A 87 12.42 -12.04 -9.48
C ALA A 87 12.45 -12.31 -10.98
N PRO A 88 12.88 -13.51 -11.44
CA PRO A 88 13.09 -13.80 -12.87
C PRO A 88 11.80 -13.78 -13.70
N GLU A 89 10.64 -13.90 -13.07
CA GLU A 89 9.35 -14.05 -13.71
C GLU A 89 8.62 -12.71 -13.93
N ASN A 90 9.11 -11.61 -13.35
CA ASN A 90 8.47 -10.32 -13.39
C ASN A 90 9.12 -9.37 -14.39
N ALA A 91 8.83 -9.57 -15.68
CA ALA A 91 9.28 -8.66 -16.73
C ALA A 91 8.51 -7.33 -16.66
N ARG A 92 9.22 -6.23 -16.36
CA ARG A 92 8.68 -4.87 -16.39
C ARG A 92 8.39 -4.43 -17.83
N GLN A 93 7.20 -3.91 -18.08
CA GLN A 93 6.87 -3.23 -19.33
C GLN A 93 7.38 -1.76 -19.31
N LEU A 94 7.57 -1.16 -20.47
CA LEU A 94 8.20 0.15 -20.62
C LEU A 94 7.44 1.29 -19.92
N ASP A 95 6.12 1.21 -19.84
CA ASP A 95 5.24 2.20 -19.22
C ASP A 95 5.00 1.97 -17.72
N GLN A 96 5.39 0.82 -17.20
CA GLN A 96 5.26 0.46 -15.79
C GLN A 96 6.40 1.07 -14.98
N THR A 97 6.21 2.28 -14.47
CA THR A 97 7.24 3.05 -13.75
C THR A 97 7.14 2.96 -12.24
N GLN A 98 6.08 2.33 -11.73
CA GLN A 98 5.80 2.18 -10.29
C GLN A 98 5.72 0.72 -9.88
N ILE A 99 5.80 0.49 -8.58
CA ILE A 99 5.52 -0.81 -7.97
C ILE A 99 4.35 -0.60 -7.01
N ASP A 100 3.35 -1.45 -7.14
CA ASP A 100 2.14 -1.47 -6.32
C ASP A 100 2.14 -2.69 -5.40
N HIS A 101 1.67 -2.50 -4.16
CA HIS A 101 1.33 -3.56 -3.23
C HIS A 101 -0.17 -3.82 -3.37
N GLU A 102 -0.57 -4.96 -3.91
CA GLU A 102 -1.98 -5.23 -4.23
C GLU A 102 -2.90 -5.13 -3.01
N ASP A 103 -2.43 -5.60 -1.84
CA ASP A 103 -3.14 -5.47 -0.56
C ASP A 103 -3.08 -4.06 0.05
N GLY A 104 -2.29 -3.15 -0.54
CA GLY A 104 -2.06 -1.79 -0.04
C GLY A 104 -1.19 -1.72 1.21
N ASN A 105 -0.53 -2.81 1.63
CA ASN A 105 0.34 -2.86 2.79
C ASN A 105 1.83 -2.84 2.39
N PRO A 106 2.55 -1.73 2.60
CA PRO A 106 3.96 -1.62 2.23
C PRO A 106 4.92 -2.53 3.03
N LEU A 107 4.42 -3.21 4.07
CA LEU A 107 5.19 -4.18 4.85
C LEU A 107 5.15 -5.58 4.23
N ASN A 108 4.16 -5.87 3.38
CA ASN A 108 4.02 -7.14 2.69
C ASN A 108 4.72 -7.12 1.33
N ASN A 109 5.99 -7.50 1.33
CA ASN A 109 6.83 -7.51 0.13
C ASN A 109 6.97 -8.93 -0.47
N ARG A 110 5.97 -9.80 -0.31
CA ARG A 110 5.90 -11.10 -0.99
C ARG A 110 5.67 -10.89 -2.49
N LEU A 111 6.18 -11.81 -3.32
CA LEU A 111 6.09 -11.68 -4.77
C LEU A 111 4.66 -11.73 -5.30
N ASP A 112 3.79 -12.50 -4.66
CA ASP A 112 2.37 -12.61 -4.98
C ASP A 112 1.57 -11.34 -4.64
N ASN A 113 2.14 -10.41 -3.87
CA ASN A 113 1.56 -9.12 -3.51
C ASN A 113 2.17 -7.93 -4.25
N LEU A 114 3.25 -8.14 -5.00
CA LEU A 114 3.96 -7.07 -5.69
C LEU A 114 3.74 -7.14 -7.20
N ARG A 115 3.41 -6.00 -7.81
CA ARG A 115 3.33 -5.89 -9.26
C ARG A 115 3.94 -4.60 -9.78
N TYR A 116 4.47 -4.65 -11.00
CA TYR A 116 4.77 -3.43 -11.74
C TYR A 116 3.46 -2.78 -12.19
N ALA A 117 3.38 -1.46 -12.09
CA ALA A 117 2.19 -0.70 -12.39
C ALA A 117 2.51 0.61 -13.10
N THR A 118 1.57 1.08 -13.92
CA THR A 118 1.53 2.48 -14.36
C THR A 118 0.99 3.36 -13.22
N SER A 119 1.15 4.67 -13.32
CA SER A 119 0.51 5.59 -12.35
C SER A 119 -1.01 5.45 -12.35
N SER A 120 -1.64 5.17 -13.50
CA SER A 120 -3.09 4.96 -13.60
C SER A 120 -3.52 3.72 -12.85
N VAL A 121 -2.83 2.60 -13.04
CA VAL A 121 -3.11 1.32 -12.35
C VAL A 121 -2.90 1.46 -10.85
N ASN A 122 -1.78 2.05 -10.41
CA ASN A 122 -1.51 2.26 -8.99
C ASN A 122 -2.58 3.16 -8.33
N ASN A 123 -3.08 4.18 -9.05
CA ASN A 123 -4.18 5.02 -8.58
C ASN A 123 -5.52 4.26 -8.45
N GLN A 124 -5.70 3.16 -9.17
CA GLN A 124 -6.88 2.30 -9.01
C GLN A 124 -6.88 1.55 -7.68
N ASN A 125 -5.71 1.31 -7.08
CA ASN A 125 -5.54 0.71 -5.75
C ASN A 125 -5.47 1.74 -4.61
N THR A 126 -6.09 2.92 -4.78
CA THR A 126 -6.00 4.03 -3.81
C THR A 126 -6.63 3.65 -2.47
N ARG A 127 -5.95 4.06 -1.38
CA ARG A 127 -6.30 3.79 0.00
C ARG A 127 -6.43 5.09 0.81
N ASP A 128 -7.20 5.05 1.90
CA ASP A 128 -7.27 6.14 2.88
C ASP A 128 -6.00 6.21 3.77
N ALA A 129 -5.99 7.12 4.74
CA ALA A 129 -4.87 7.32 5.63
C ALA A 129 -4.57 6.11 6.53
N GLN A 130 -5.55 5.24 6.78
CA GLN A 130 -5.45 4.03 7.58
C GLN A 130 -5.07 2.79 6.75
N GLY A 131 -4.95 2.95 5.42
CA GLY A 131 -4.62 1.85 4.50
C GLY A 131 -5.84 1.08 3.98
N ASN A 132 -7.05 1.47 4.35
CA ASN A 132 -8.28 0.83 3.88
C ASN A 132 -8.69 1.38 2.49
N PRO A 133 -9.46 0.61 1.71
CA PRO A 133 -10.01 1.09 0.44
C PRO A 133 -10.79 2.40 0.61
N ASN A 134 -10.61 3.34 -0.31
CA ASN A 134 -11.41 4.55 -0.32
C ASN A 134 -12.89 4.22 -0.58
N ARG A 135 -13.78 4.79 0.25
CA ARG A 135 -15.23 4.58 0.12
C ARG A 135 -15.79 4.97 -1.25
N GLY A 136 -15.19 5.98 -1.91
CA GLY A 136 -15.66 6.50 -3.19
C GLY A 136 -17.00 7.23 -3.13
N VAL A 137 -17.55 7.38 -1.94
CA VAL A 137 -18.87 7.96 -1.65
C VAL A 137 -18.71 9.03 -0.59
N CYS A 138 -19.43 10.14 -0.74
CA CYS A 138 -19.44 11.20 0.25
C CYS A 138 -20.87 11.69 0.51
N ARG A 139 -21.09 12.16 1.75
CA ARG A 139 -22.32 12.90 2.09
C ARG A 139 -22.13 14.35 1.71
N LYS A 140 -23.11 14.94 1.01
CA LYS A 140 -23.12 16.35 0.66
C LYS A 140 -23.40 17.18 1.92
N THR A 141 -22.43 17.95 2.38
CA THR A 141 -22.53 18.77 3.60
C THR A 141 -23.31 20.07 3.37
N GLU A 142 -23.27 20.59 2.16
CA GLU A 142 -23.85 21.89 1.81
C GLU A 142 -25.38 21.87 1.62
N TRP A 143 -25.96 20.67 1.55
CA TRP A 143 -27.39 20.51 1.21
C TRP A 143 -28.14 19.77 2.32
N ARG A 144 -28.26 20.40 3.49
CA ARG A 144 -29.07 19.86 4.61
C ARG A 144 -30.52 19.47 4.24
N ARG A 145 -31.02 19.94 3.08
CA ARG A 145 -32.36 19.67 2.55
C ARG A 145 -32.38 18.88 1.25
N ALA A 146 -31.25 18.33 0.80
CA ALA A 146 -31.21 17.53 -0.44
C ALA A 146 -31.95 16.21 -0.24
N SER A 147 -32.89 15.91 -1.13
CA SER A 147 -33.62 14.64 -1.14
C SER A 147 -32.68 13.44 -1.33
N GLN A 148 -31.50 13.66 -1.96
CA GLN A 148 -30.47 12.66 -2.21
C GLN A 148 -29.12 13.13 -1.63
N PRO A 149 -28.88 12.89 -0.33
CA PRO A 149 -27.72 13.45 0.38
C PRO A 149 -26.39 12.74 0.07
N TRP A 150 -26.42 11.55 -0.51
CA TRP A 150 -25.24 10.78 -0.82
C TRP A 150 -24.82 10.93 -2.28
N ARG A 151 -23.53 10.95 -2.52
CA ARG A 151 -22.95 11.07 -3.86
C ARG A 151 -21.84 10.04 -4.04
N ALA A 152 -21.99 9.22 -5.08
CA ALA A 152 -20.90 8.39 -5.63
C ALA A 152 -20.24 9.14 -6.79
N GLN A 153 -18.92 8.99 -6.92
CA GLN A 153 -18.17 9.52 -8.05
C GLN A 153 -16.92 8.69 -8.32
N ILE A 154 -16.53 8.62 -9.58
CA ILE A 154 -15.29 7.97 -9.99
C ILE A 154 -14.58 8.80 -11.06
N ALA A 155 -13.26 8.77 -11.06
CA ALA A 155 -12.42 9.47 -12.00
C ALA A 155 -11.38 8.52 -12.61
N VAL A 156 -11.07 8.69 -13.89
CA VAL A 156 -9.99 8.01 -14.60
C VAL A 156 -9.00 9.07 -15.03
N ASP A 157 -7.72 8.87 -14.73
CA ASP A 157 -6.62 9.80 -15.04
C ASP A 157 -6.92 11.26 -14.64
N GLY A 158 -7.47 11.41 -13.43
CA GLY A 158 -7.84 12.70 -12.86
C GLY A 158 -9.12 13.33 -13.43
N LYS A 159 -9.76 12.72 -14.42
CA LYS A 159 -11.00 13.21 -15.01
C LYS A 159 -12.19 12.43 -14.45
N LYS A 160 -13.19 13.14 -13.95
CA LYS A 160 -14.44 12.54 -13.48
C LYS A 160 -15.19 11.93 -14.66
N VAL A 161 -15.43 10.60 -14.61
CA VAL A 161 -16.12 9.85 -15.66
C VAL A 161 -17.57 9.52 -15.27
N ALA A 162 -17.86 9.38 -13.97
CA ALA A 162 -19.24 9.21 -13.49
C ALA A 162 -19.45 9.89 -12.14
N CYS A 163 -20.68 10.41 -11.92
CA CYS A 163 -21.07 11.06 -10.68
C CYS A 163 -22.59 11.08 -10.56
N GLU A 164 -23.15 10.52 -9.48
CA GLU A 164 -24.57 10.44 -9.26
C GLU A 164 -24.93 10.60 -7.77
N SER A 165 -26.18 10.98 -7.49
CA SER A 165 -26.68 11.21 -6.14
C SER A 165 -27.72 10.18 -5.75
N PHE A 166 -27.72 9.78 -4.47
CA PHE A 166 -28.53 8.69 -3.95
C PHE A 166 -29.19 9.07 -2.62
N TYR A 167 -30.30 8.42 -2.31
CA TYR A 167 -31.01 8.58 -1.05
C TYR A 167 -30.28 7.98 0.15
N THR A 168 -29.52 6.86 -0.08
CA THR A 168 -28.80 6.13 0.97
C THR A 168 -27.33 5.98 0.63
N ALA A 169 -26.48 5.82 1.66
CA ALA A 169 -25.07 5.51 1.50
C ALA A 169 -24.88 4.20 0.75
N ARG A 170 -25.66 3.18 1.12
CA ARG A 170 -25.58 1.85 0.53
C ARG A 170 -25.83 1.86 -0.98
N ALA A 171 -26.88 2.54 -1.45
CA ALA A 171 -27.15 2.65 -2.89
C ALA A 171 -26.02 3.38 -3.64
N ALA A 172 -25.41 4.38 -3.02
CA ALA A 172 -24.25 5.07 -3.57
C ALA A 172 -23.02 4.15 -3.64
N GLU A 173 -22.77 3.33 -2.61
CA GLU A 173 -21.65 2.38 -2.55
C GLU A 173 -21.81 1.26 -3.58
N GLU A 174 -23.00 0.70 -3.71
CA GLU A 174 -23.32 -0.32 -4.72
C GLU A 174 -23.03 0.22 -6.13
N GLN A 175 -23.49 1.44 -6.44
CA GLN A 175 -23.20 2.06 -7.72
C GLN A 175 -21.71 2.38 -7.92
N TYR A 176 -21.03 2.83 -6.87
CA TYR A 176 -19.59 3.05 -6.93
C TYR A 176 -18.81 1.78 -7.25
N LEU A 177 -19.17 0.63 -6.64
CA LEU A 177 -18.52 -0.66 -6.91
C LEU A 177 -18.74 -1.11 -8.36
N ILE A 178 -19.92 -0.87 -8.94
CA ILE A 178 -20.20 -1.15 -10.37
C ILE A 178 -19.24 -0.32 -11.23
N TRP A 179 -19.15 0.98 -10.99
CA TRP A 179 -18.25 1.86 -11.72
C TRP A 179 -16.77 1.50 -11.48
N LYS A 180 -16.43 1.08 -10.26
CA LYS A 180 -15.07 0.67 -9.92
C LYS A 180 -14.62 -0.51 -10.77
N ARG A 181 -15.45 -1.53 -10.93
CA ARG A 181 -15.17 -2.66 -11.83
C ARG A 181 -15.13 -2.25 -13.30
N GLN A 182 -15.99 -1.34 -13.72
CA GLN A 182 -16.06 -0.88 -15.12
C GLN A 182 -14.88 0.01 -15.53
N TYR A 183 -14.54 1.00 -14.72
CA TYR A 183 -13.59 2.05 -15.06
C TYR A 183 -12.18 1.83 -14.47
N HIS A 184 -12.06 0.94 -13.49
CA HIS A 184 -10.81 0.57 -12.83
C HIS A 184 -10.59 -0.94 -12.88
N PRO A 185 -10.46 -1.55 -14.07
CA PRO A 185 -10.41 -3.00 -14.23
C PRO A 185 -9.17 -3.65 -13.59
N GLU A 186 -8.10 -2.88 -13.42
CA GLU A 186 -6.84 -3.33 -12.80
C GLU A 186 -6.86 -3.24 -11.25
N THR A 187 -8.02 -2.94 -10.64
CA THR A 187 -8.14 -2.97 -9.17
C THR A 187 -8.02 -4.41 -8.68
N PRO A 188 -7.09 -4.72 -7.75
CA PRO A 188 -6.92 -6.08 -7.24
C PRO A 188 -8.18 -6.60 -6.53
N GLU A 189 -8.45 -7.91 -6.61
CA GLU A 189 -9.63 -8.49 -5.95
C GLU A 189 -9.59 -8.31 -4.42
N ILE A 190 -8.41 -8.38 -3.82
CA ILE A 190 -8.21 -8.10 -2.39
C ILE A 190 -8.71 -6.70 -1.96
N TRP A 191 -8.71 -5.72 -2.88
CA TRP A 191 -9.29 -4.40 -2.62
C TRP A 191 -10.80 -4.50 -2.37
N TYR A 192 -11.51 -5.31 -3.16
CA TYR A 192 -12.97 -5.50 -3.01
C TYR A 192 -13.31 -6.29 -1.74
N GLU A 193 -12.52 -7.28 -1.37
CA GLU A 193 -12.66 -8.03 -0.12
C GLU A 193 -12.50 -7.12 1.09
N GLN A 194 -11.47 -6.29 1.10
CA GLN A 194 -11.22 -5.30 2.15
C GLN A 194 -12.31 -4.22 2.18
N TYR A 195 -12.83 -3.81 1.01
CA TYR A 195 -13.96 -2.87 0.93
C TYR A 195 -15.21 -3.47 1.58
N ALA A 196 -15.53 -4.72 1.28
CA ALA A 196 -16.66 -5.42 1.89
C ALA A 196 -16.49 -5.56 3.41
N ALA A 197 -15.28 -5.84 3.90
CA ALA A 197 -14.98 -5.90 5.32
C ALA A 197 -15.17 -4.54 6.01
N CYS A 198 -14.71 -3.44 5.40
CA CYS A 198 -14.94 -2.08 5.90
C CYS A 198 -16.44 -1.75 5.95
N GLN A 199 -17.22 -2.16 4.95
CA GLN A 199 -18.67 -1.97 4.90
C GLN A 199 -19.35 -2.76 6.02
N ALA A 200 -19.01 -4.02 6.20
CA ALA A 200 -19.58 -4.90 7.22
C ALA A 200 -19.27 -4.42 8.66
N SER A 201 -18.09 -3.88 8.89
CA SER A 201 -17.67 -3.34 10.20
C SER A 201 -18.23 -1.94 10.51
N GLY A 202 -18.86 -1.27 9.55
CA GLY A 202 -19.28 0.14 9.70
C GLY A 202 -18.10 1.13 9.79
N TYR A 203 -16.94 0.77 9.28
CA TYR A 203 -15.70 1.55 9.37
C TYR A 203 -15.89 3.03 8.97
N TRP A 204 -16.61 3.30 7.88
CA TRP A 204 -16.82 4.67 7.39
C TRP A 204 -17.93 5.45 8.11
N ASP A 205 -18.72 4.78 8.93
CA ASP A 205 -19.81 5.37 9.70
C ASP A 205 -19.37 5.70 11.15
N ALA A 206 -18.19 5.20 11.55
CA ALA A 206 -17.56 5.56 12.80
C ALA A 206 -17.12 7.04 12.80
N PRO A 207 -17.22 7.75 13.93
CA PRO A 207 -16.66 9.09 14.04
C PRO A 207 -15.16 9.06 13.77
N ALA A 208 -14.66 10.06 13.01
CA ALA A 208 -13.23 10.17 12.73
C ALA A 208 -12.45 10.14 14.05
N PRO A 209 -11.34 9.36 14.14
CA PRO A 209 -10.53 9.31 15.33
C PRO A 209 -10.08 10.73 15.69
N THR A 210 -10.44 11.19 16.87
CA THR A 210 -9.93 12.43 17.43
C THR A 210 -8.42 12.28 17.54
N ASN A 211 -7.66 13.23 17.00
CA ASN A 211 -6.20 13.29 17.03
C ASN A 211 -5.67 13.09 18.47
N SER A 212 -5.50 11.86 18.89
CA SER A 212 -4.70 11.49 20.03
C SER A 212 -3.78 10.37 19.58
N SER A 213 -2.52 10.48 19.93
CA SER A 213 -1.41 9.57 19.68
C SER A 213 -1.75 8.10 20.01
N ALA A 214 -2.49 7.44 19.16
CA ALA A 214 -2.71 6.00 19.24
C ALA A 214 -1.76 5.31 18.26
N PRO A 215 -1.10 4.21 18.68
CA PRO A 215 -0.35 3.36 17.75
C PRO A 215 -1.29 2.85 16.66
N ALA A 216 -0.75 2.65 15.48
CA ALA A 216 -1.48 2.07 14.35
C ALA A 216 -2.21 0.81 14.83
N PRO A 217 -3.52 0.63 14.52
CA PRO A 217 -4.22 -0.58 14.88
C PRO A 217 -3.50 -1.77 14.25
N ALA A 218 -3.27 -2.79 15.07
CA ALA A 218 -2.84 -4.10 14.60
C ALA A 218 -3.78 -4.51 13.47
N THR A 219 -3.21 -4.81 12.32
CA THR A 219 -3.92 -5.12 11.09
C THR A 219 -4.94 -6.23 11.31
N LEU A 220 -6.13 -6.10 10.73
CA LEU A 220 -7.20 -7.10 10.61
C LEU A 220 -6.75 -8.46 10.00
N PHE A 221 -5.44 -8.65 9.83
CA PHE A 221 -4.83 -9.84 9.20
C PHE A 221 -4.73 -11.06 10.11
N GLU A 222 -4.89 -10.92 11.46
CA GLU A 222 -4.79 -12.10 12.35
C GLU A 222 -6.02 -13.04 12.31
N SER A 223 -7.12 -12.67 11.65
CA SER A 223 -8.35 -13.49 11.66
C SER A 223 -8.55 -14.39 10.45
N MET A 224 -7.66 -14.40 9.46
CA MET A 224 -7.83 -15.23 8.25
C MET A 224 -6.96 -16.49 8.21
N GLU A 225 -6.03 -16.70 9.15
CA GLU A 225 -5.16 -17.91 9.19
C GLU A 225 -5.73 -19.10 9.99
N SER A 226 -6.99 -19.02 10.47
CA SER A 226 -7.62 -20.12 11.22
C SER A 226 -8.95 -20.58 10.62
N ARG A 227 -8.92 -21.00 9.34
CA ARG A 227 -9.94 -21.91 8.79
C ARG A 227 -9.36 -22.79 7.70
#